data_1ed5d5593760f32623ac688987a1802f
#
_entry.id   1ed5d5593760f32623ac688987a1802f
#
_cell.length_a   1.000
_cell.length_b   1.000
_cell.length_c   1.000
_cell.angle_alpha   90.00
_cell.angle_beta   90.00
_cell.angle_gamma   90.00
#
_symmetry.space_group_name_H-M   'P 1'
#
loop_
_entity.id
_entity.type
_entity.pdbx_description
1 polymer ?
#
loop_
_entity_poly.entity_id
_entity_poly.type
_entity_poly.pdbx_seq_one_letter_code
_entity_poly.pdbx_strand_id
1 'polypeptide(L)'
;MNLKPTANLVLIAPEIPQNTGNVIRLCANVGARLHLVKPLGFELENPGLRRASLDYSDLTDILVHESIDEFLQTISIDRVYAATTSGTIPYTAPQYNFGDTIVFGSESLGLPDSFVDTLKLENRVYIPMMPANRSLNLSNAAAIVVYEMWRQIHFHGSPDFQNRNPCYFS
;
A
#
# COMPACT_ATOMS: atom_id res chain seq x y z
N MET A 1 -2.94 -1.96 -23.15
CA MET A 1 -3.91 -1.13 -22.42
C MET A 1 -3.31 -0.82 -21.06
N ASN A 2 -3.03 0.44 -20.74
CA ASN A 2 -2.68 0.84 -19.38
C ASN A 2 -3.96 0.75 -18.53
N LEU A 3 -4.20 -0.42 -17.93
CA LEU A 3 -5.30 -0.55 -16.98
C LEU A 3 -4.97 0.32 -15.76
N LYS A 4 -5.93 1.13 -15.34
CA LYS A 4 -5.80 1.90 -14.11
C LYS A 4 -5.56 0.91 -12.95
N PRO A 5 -4.53 1.12 -12.11
CA PRO A 5 -4.28 0.20 -10.99
C PRO A 5 -5.47 0.20 -10.03
N THR A 6 -5.72 -0.93 -9.37
CA THR A 6 -6.77 -1.03 -8.34
C THR A 6 -6.53 -0.06 -7.20
N ALA A 7 -5.26 0.11 -6.81
CA ALA A 7 -4.76 1.05 -5.81
C ALA A 7 -3.31 1.43 -6.12
N ASN A 8 -2.84 2.53 -5.53
CA ASN A 8 -1.41 2.83 -5.41
C ASN A 8 -0.98 2.54 -3.97
N LEU A 9 0.02 1.68 -3.80
CA LEU A 9 0.63 1.40 -2.52
C LEU A 9 2.00 2.08 -2.46
N VAL A 10 2.26 2.83 -1.41
CA VAL A 10 3.49 3.61 -1.25
C VAL A 10 4.22 3.19 0.01
N LEU A 11 5.50 2.92 -0.11
CA LEU A 11 6.41 2.69 1.02
C LEU A 11 7.40 3.86 1.08
N ILE A 12 7.36 4.63 2.16
CA ILE A 12 8.33 5.71 2.42
C ILE A 12 9.46 5.15 3.27
N ALA A 13 10.68 5.23 2.74
CA ALA A 13 11.90 4.79 3.40
C ALA A 13 11.84 3.35 3.97
N PRO A 14 11.42 2.34 3.20
CA PRO A 14 11.36 0.97 3.69
C PRO A 14 12.77 0.45 3.99
N GLU A 15 12.91 -0.30 5.10
CA GLU A 15 14.22 -0.73 5.63
C GLU A 15 14.50 -2.21 5.39
N ILE A 16 13.47 -3.06 5.40
CA ILE A 16 13.59 -4.51 5.37
C ILE A 16 13.23 -5.06 3.99
N PRO A 17 14.20 -5.60 3.21
CA PRO A 17 13.97 -6.04 1.84
C PRO A 17 12.90 -7.14 1.73
N GLN A 18 12.78 -8.03 2.72
CA GLN A 18 11.76 -9.08 2.74
C GLN A 18 10.35 -8.52 2.81
N ASN A 19 10.13 -7.45 3.59
CA ASN A 19 8.83 -6.79 3.65
C ASN A 19 8.46 -6.19 2.30
N THR A 20 9.38 -5.47 1.68
CA THR A 20 9.17 -4.89 0.35
C THR A 20 8.92 -5.98 -0.71
N GLY A 21 9.64 -7.10 -0.66
CA GLY A 21 9.40 -8.24 -1.54
C GLY A 21 8.00 -8.83 -1.38
N ASN A 22 7.51 -8.98 -0.15
CA ASN A 22 6.15 -9.42 0.13
C ASN A 22 5.10 -8.42 -0.41
N VAL A 23 5.40 -7.12 -0.31
CA VAL A 23 4.53 -6.06 -0.85
C VAL A 23 4.51 -6.07 -2.38
N ILE A 24 5.62 -6.32 -3.05
CA ILE A 24 5.67 -6.51 -4.51
C ILE A 24 4.70 -7.63 -4.92
N ARG A 25 4.81 -8.77 -4.25
CA ARG A 25 3.92 -9.91 -4.49
C ARG A 25 2.45 -9.58 -4.20
N LEU A 26 2.17 -8.83 -3.12
CA LEU A 26 0.83 -8.34 -2.81
C LEU A 26 0.28 -7.49 -3.95
N CYS A 27 1.04 -6.50 -4.42
CA CYS A 27 0.64 -5.62 -5.51
C CYS A 27 0.31 -6.38 -6.79
N ALA A 28 1.15 -7.36 -7.17
CA ALA A 28 0.88 -8.23 -8.32
C ALA A 28 -0.45 -8.99 -8.18
N ASN A 29 -0.74 -9.52 -6.97
CA ASN A 29 -1.95 -10.30 -6.72
C ASN A 29 -3.24 -9.48 -6.80
N VAL A 30 -3.20 -8.20 -6.44
CA VAL A 30 -4.39 -7.34 -6.38
C VAL A 30 -4.46 -6.34 -7.54
N GLY A 31 -3.45 -6.30 -8.41
CA GLY A 31 -3.37 -5.33 -9.51
C GLY A 31 -3.06 -3.91 -9.06
N ALA A 32 -2.37 -3.74 -7.94
CA ALA A 32 -1.94 -2.44 -7.43
C ALA A 32 -0.57 -2.04 -8.02
N ARG A 33 -0.32 -0.73 -8.08
CA ARG A 33 0.98 -0.15 -8.40
C ARG A 33 1.77 0.10 -7.12
N LEU A 34 3.07 -0.21 -7.13
CA LEU A 34 3.96 0.05 -6.00
C LEU A 34 4.81 1.30 -6.25
N HIS A 35 4.83 2.20 -5.27
CA HIS A 35 5.74 3.34 -5.21
C HIS A 35 6.71 3.15 -4.05
N LEU A 36 8.00 3.25 -4.31
CA LEU A 36 9.07 3.24 -3.31
C LEU A 36 9.67 4.63 -3.23
N VAL A 37 9.63 5.25 -2.06
CA VAL A 37 10.20 6.58 -1.83
C VAL A 37 11.48 6.44 -1.03
N LYS A 38 12.59 6.94 -1.57
CA LYS A 38 13.91 6.90 -0.91
C LYS A 38 13.95 7.74 0.38
N PRO A 39 14.91 7.45 1.30
CA PRO A 39 15.99 6.45 1.16
C PRO A 39 15.46 5.02 1.34
N LEU A 40 16.05 4.07 0.61
CA LEU A 40 15.78 2.64 0.83
C LEU A 40 16.88 2.06 1.75
N GLY A 41 16.50 1.25 2.72
CA GLY A 41 17.42 0.54 3.61
C GLY A 41 18.16 -0.64 2.95
N PHE A 42 17.97 -0.82 1.63
CA PHE A 42 18.54 -1.91 0.84
C PHE A 42 18.70 -1.49 -0.63
N GLU A 43 19.50 -2.26 -1.36
CA GLU A 43 19.61 -2.12 -2.82
C GLU A 43 18.49 -2.92 -3.50
N LEU A 44 17.99 -2.44 -4.64
CA LEU A 44 16.91 -3.11 -5.39
C LEU A 44 17.32 -4.48 -5.92
N GLU A 45 18.61 -4.68 -6.14
CA GLU A 45 19.21 -5.97 -6.54
C GLU A 45 19.41 -6.95 -5.37
N ASN A 46 19.03 -6.57 -4.15
CA ASN A 46 19.22 -7.38 -2.94
C ASN A 46 18.62 -8.79 -3.12
N PRO A 47 19.40 -9.87 -2.82
CA PRO A 47 18.91 -11.23 -2.96
C PRO A 47 17.69 -11.56 -2.09
N GLY A 48 17.54 -10.90 -0.93
CA GLY A 48 16.37 -11.06 -0.06
C GLY A 48 15.12 -10.49 -0.68
N LEU A 49 15.22 -9.33 -1.34
CA LEU A 49 14.13 -8.73 -2.10
C LEU A 49 13.71 -9.66 -3.25
N ARG A 50 14.67 -10.13 -4.05
CA ARG A 50 14.43 -11.05 -5.16
C ARG A 50 13.74 -12.34 -4.72
N ARG A 51 14.20 -12.96 -3.62
CA ARG A 51 13.57 -14.19 -3.09
C ARG A 51 12.15 -13.96 -2.61
N ALA A 52 11.87 -12.84 -1.95
CA ALA A 52 10.55 -12.53 -1.44
C ALA A 52 9.55 -12.13 -2.54
N SER A 53 10.00 -11.40 -3.56
CA SER A 53 9.19 -11.05 -4.73
C SER A 53 9.00 -12.22 -5.70
N LEU A 54 9.91 -13.23 -5.65
CA LEU A 54 9.97 -14.31 -6.65
C LEU A 54 9.93 -13.71 -8.08
N ASP A 55 9.15 -14.29 -8.97
CA ASP A 55 9.00 -13.81 -10.35
C ASP A 55 7.89 -12.73 -10.51
N TYR A 56 7.41 -12.15 -9.40
CA TYR A 56 6.31 -11.18 -9.42
C TYR A 56 6.73 -9.74 -9.72
N SER A 57 8.03 -9.44 -9.70
CA SER A 57 8.54 -8.11 -10.05
C SER A 57 8.16 -7.68 -11.49
N ASP A 58 8.09 -8.64 -12.40
CA ASP A 58 7.70 -8.39 -13.79
C ASP A 58 6.19 -8.16 -13.97
N LEU A 59 5.39 -8.53 -12.96
CA LEU A 59 3.93 -8.38 -12.94
C LEU A 59 3.47 -7.13 -12.19
N THR A 60 4.39 -6.46 -11.50
CA THR A 60 4.08 -5.27 -10.68
C THR A 60 4.76 -4.04 -11.28
N ASP A 61 3.97 -3.00 -11.50
CA ASP A 61 4.48 -1.70 -11.91
C ASP A 61 5.11 -1.01 -10.68
N ILE A 62 6.44 -0.94 -10.63
CA ILE A 62 7.21 -0.37 -9.52
C ILE A 62 7.81 0.96 -9.95
N LEU A 63 7.44 2.02 -9.25
CA LEU A 63 7.99 3.36 -9.43
C LEU A 63 8.87 3.74 -8.23
N VAL A 64 10.07 4.23 -8.49
CA VAL A 64 11.00 4.68 -7.44
C VAL A 64 11.08 6.21 -7.51
N HIS A 65 10.96 6.87 -6.36
CA HIS A 65 11.00 8.32 -6.21
C HIS A 65 12.17 8.72 -5.32
N GLU A 66 12.86 9.79 -5.68
CA GLU A 66 13.98 10.32 -4.91
C GLU A 66 13.53 10.98 -3.59
N SER A 67 12.27 11.47 -3.54
CA SER A 67 11.71 12.16 -2.38
C SER A 67 10.19 12.04 -2.30
N ILE A 68 9.63 12.39 -1.13
CA ILE A 68 8.18 12.53 -0.94
C ILE A 68 7.62 13.61 -1.89
N ASP A 69 8.33 14.72 -2.06
CA ASP A 69 7.88 15.81 -2.95
C ASP A 69 7.78 15.36 -4.40
N GLU A 70 8.73 14.57 -4.89
CA GLU A 70 8.67 13.98 -6.23
C GLU A 70 7.47 13.03 -6.36
N PHE A 71 7.27 12.17 -5.36
CA PHE A 71 6.12 11.28 -5.35
C PHE A 71 4.80 12.07 -5.40
N LEU A 72 4.64 13.12 -4.58
CA LEU A 72 3.43 13.93 -4.51
C LEU A 72 3.09 14.66 -5.83
N GLN A 73 4.07 14.89 -6.69
CA GLN A 73 3.83 15.44 -8.03
C GLN A 73 3.15 14.45 -8.99
N THR A 74 3.14 13.17 -8.66
CA THR A 74 2.60 12.10 -9.52
C THR A 74 1.16 11.72 -9.21
N ILE A 75 0.60 12.21 -8.09
CA ILE A 75 -0.71 11.82 -7.57
C ILE A 75 -1.55 13.03 -7.11
N SER A 76 -2.85 12.82 -6.93
CA SER A 76 -3.74 13.80 -6.26
C SER A 76 -3.74 13.58 -4.75
N ILE A 77 -3.34 14.58 -3.97
CA ILE A 77 -3.27 14.50 -2.50
C ILE A 77 -4.61 14.25 -1.83
N ASP A 78 -5.72 14.67 -2.42
CA ASP A 78 -7.06 14.49 -1.85
C ASP A 78 -7.47 13.00 -1.75
N ARG A 79 -6.82 12.13 -2.50
CA ARG A 79 -7.06 10.68 -2.53
C ARG A 79 -5.88 9.88 -1.97
N VAL A 80 -5.06 10.52 -1.12
CA VAL A 80 -3.96 9.91 -0.38
C VAL A 80 -4.38 9.65 1.05
N TYR A 81 -4.20 8.42 1.50
CA TYR A 81 -4.44 7.96 2.86
C TYR A 81 -3.12 7.55 3.51
N ALA A 82 -2.90 7.91 4.75
CA ALA A 82 -1.74 7.50 5.54
C ALA A 82 -2.12 6.42 6.54
N ALA A 83 -1.51 5.24 6.45
CA ALA A 83 -1.65 4.20 7.45
C ALA A 83 -0.63 4.42 8.57
N THR A 84 -1.09 4.83 9.73
CA THR A 84 -0.26 5.18 10.89
C THR A 84 -0.93 4.76 12.19
N THR A 85 -0.12 4.46 13.22
CA THR A 85 -0.63 4.15 14.56
C THR A 85 -1.29 5.36 15.24
N SER A 86 -0.98 6.58 14.79
CA SER A 86 -1.63 7.83 15.22
C SER A 86 -2.82 8.24 14.33
N GLY A 87 -3.33 7.33 13.51
CA GLY A 87 -4.49 7.58 12.67
C GLY A 87 -5.73 7.97 13.46
N THR A 88 -6.61 8.74 12.84
CA THR A 88 -7.82 9.29 13.47
C THR A 88 -9.06 8.43 13.25
N ILE A 89 -9.09 7.67 12.15
CA ILE A 89 -10.21 6.80 11.80
C ILE A 89 -9.73 5.38 11.47
N PRO A 90 -10.54 4.33 11.70
CA PRO A 90 -10.14 2.98 11.31
C PRO A 90 -10.02 2.86 9.80
N TYR A 91 -9.11 2.01 9.33
CA TYR A 91 -8.81 1.80 7.90
C TYR A 91 -10.05 1.37 7.07
N THR A 92 -11.10 0.90 7.72
CA THR A 92 -12.36 0.51 7.07
C THR A 92 -13.35 1.65 6.88
N ALA A 93 -13.12 2.82 7.49
CA ALA A 93 -14.05 3.95 7.46
C ALA A 93 -14.04 4.74 6.14
N PRO A 94 -12.92 4.95 5.44
CA PRO A 94 -12.93 5.64 4.16
C PRO A 94 -13.71 4.87 3.09
N GLN A 95 -14.30 5.59 2.15
CA GLN A 95 -14.82 5.03 0.91
C GLN A 95 -13.72 5.07 -0.15
N TYR A 96 -13.05 3.94 -0.34
CA TYR A 96 -11.96 3.82 -1.31
C TYR A 96 -12.49 3.64 -2.73
N ASN A 97 -11.77 4.23 -3.68
CA ASN A 97 -12.05 4.15 -5.11
C ASN A 97 -10.84 3.63 -5.89
N PHE A 98 -11.06 3.28 -7.14
CA PHE A 98 -9.98 2.90 -8.06
C PHE A 98 -8.86 3.93 -8.11
N GLY A 99 -7.63 3.47 -7.90
CA GLY A 99 -6.44 4.27 -7.99
C GLY A 99 -6.23 5.20 -6.79
N ASP A 100 -6.96 5.01 -5.68
CA ASP A 100 -6.65 5.66 -4.42
C ASP A 100 -5.28 5.20 -3.92
N THR A 101 -4.65 6.05 -3.14
CA THR A 101 -3.28 5.87 -2.67
C THR A 101 -3.26 5.61 -1.17
N ILE A 102 -2.59 4.53 -0.76
CA ILE A 102 -2.30 4.25 0.65
C ILE A 102 -0.80 4.29 0.90
N VAL A 103 -0.38 5.03 1.92
CA VAL A 103 1.03 5.28 2.25
C VAL A 103 1.39 4.65 3.59
N PHE A 104 2.49 3.92 3.62
CA PHE A 104 3.11 3.34 4.81
C PHE A 104 4.50 3.92 5.01
N GLY A 105 4.92 4.08 6.26
CA GLY A 105 6.26 4.52 6.62
C GLY A 105 7.25 3.37 6.80
N SER A 106 8.46 3.72 7.22
CA SER A 106 9.50 2.76 7.55
C SER A 106 9.14 1.90 8.75
N GLU A 107 9.76 0.72 8.83
CA GLU A 107 9.48 -0.25 9.89
C GLU A 107 9.84 0.28 11.28
N SER A 108 10.90 1.08 11.40
CA SER A 108 11.38 1.59 12.67
C SER A 108 10.75 2.92 13.10
N LEU A 109 10.54 3.85 12.17
CA LEU A 109 10.12 5.23 12.47
C LEU A 109 8.67 5.53 12.07
N GLY A 110 8.06 4.69 11.20
CA GLY A 110 6.75 5.00 10.64
C GLY A 110 6.80 6.12 9.60
N LEU A 111 5.70 6.82 9.42
CA LEU A 111 5.58 7.96 8.52
C LEU A 111 6.13 9.23 9.19
N PRO A 112 6.83 10.10 8.44
CA PRO A 112 7.21 11.42 8.95
C PRO A 112 5.98 12.25 9.33
N ASP A 113 5.99 12.87 10.51
CA ASP A 113 4.90 13.74 10.98
C ASP A 113 4.63 14.88 9.99
N SER A 114 5.70 15.44 9.41
CA SER A 114 5.60 16.51 8.40
C SER A 114 4.79 16.08 7.17
N PHE A 115 4.84 14.81 6.77
CA PHE A 115 4.00 14.27 5.70
C PHE A 115 2.57 14.03 6.19
N VAL A 116 2.40 13.38 7.34
CA VAL A 116 1.07 13.08 7.91
C VAL A 116 0.26 14.36 8.10
N ASP A 117 0.91 15.43 8.55
CA ASP A 117 0.26 16.72 8.82
C ASP A 117 -0.23 17.45 7.55
N THR A 118 0.25 17.07 6.37
CA THR A 118 -0.30 17.59 5.11
C THR A 118 -1.65 16.98 4.73
N LEU A 119 -2.02 15.85 5.34
CA LEU A 119 -3.24 15.14 5.04
C LEU A 119 -4.40 15.57 5.95
N LYS A 120 -5.61 15.53 5.41
CA LYS A 120 -6.84 15.72 6.19
C LYS A 120 -6.97 14.62 7.26
N LEU A 121 -7.65 14.92 8.35
CA LEU A 121 -7.84 13.96 9.45
C LEU A 121 -8.55 12.68 8.98
N GLU A 122 -9.55 12.81 8.12
CA GLU A 122 -10.28 11.68 7.53
C GLU A 122 -9.45 10.81 6.58
N ASN A 123 -8.22 11.23 6.25
CA ASN A 123 -7.26 10.49 5.43
C ASN A 123 -6.14 9.83 6.27
N ARG A 124 -6.18 9.98 7.60
CA ARG A 124 -5.21 9.36 8.52
C ARG A 124 -5.85 8.12 9.13
N VAL A 125 -5.50 6.95 8.63
CA VAL A 125 -6.14 5.70 9.02
C VAL A 125 -5.27 4.87 9.95
N TYR A 126 -5.90 4.11 10.85
CA TYR A 126 -5.20 3.14 11.69
C TYR A 126 -5.82 1.74 11.55
N ILE A 127 -5.00 0.72 11.79
CA ILE A 127 -5.45 -0.67 11.93
C ILE A 127 -5.63 -0.94 13.42
N PRO A 128 -6.83 -1.32 13.88
CA PRO A 128 -7.07 -1.63 15.29
C PRO A 128 -6.16 -2.77 15.77
N MET A 129 -5.60 -2.62 16.96
CA MET A 129 -4.76 -3.63 17.62
C MET A 129 -5.20 -3.79 19.07
N MET A 130 -4.93 -4.98 19.65
CA MET A 130 -5.13 -5.19 21.09
C MET A 130 -4.17 -4.31 21.91
N PRO A 131 -4.56 -3.91 23.13
CA PRO A 131 -3.71 -3.08 23.99
C PRO A 131 -2.30 -3.66 24.19
N ALA A 132 -1.33 -2.78 24.42
CA ALA A 132 0.09 -3.09 24.62
C ALA A 132 0.87 -3.58 23.40
N ASN A 133 0.27 -3.69 22.21
CA ASN A 133 0.98 -3.93 20.95
C ASN A 133 1.48 -2.61 20.36
N ARG A 134 2.69 -2.65 19.75
CA ARG A 134 3.32 -1.44 19.19
C ARG A 134 2.93 -1.20 17.74
N SER A 135 3.08 -2.21 16.90
CA SER A 135 2.80 -2.13 15.47
C SER A 135 2.65 -3.52 14.86
N LEU A 136 2.02 -3.59 13.71
CA LEU A 136 2.03 -4.77 12.84
C LEU A 136 3.29 -4.76 11.96
N ASN A 137 3.69 -5.95 11.50
CA ASN A 137 4.66 -6.05 10.43
C ASN A 137 4.16 -5.26 9.20
N LEU A 138 5.07 -4.54 8.54
CA LEU A 138 4.75 -3.64 7.42
C LEU A 138 3.98 -4.35 6.30
N SER A 139 4.45 -5.52 5.85
CA SER A 139 3.79 -6.24 4.76
C SER A 139 2.42 -6.79 5.15
N ASN A 140 2.24 -7.15 6.43
CA ASN A 140 0.93 -7.56 6.96
C ASN A 140 -0.03 -6.38 7.02
N ALA A 141 0.41 -5.22 7.50
CA ALA A 141 -0.40 -4.00 7.53
C ALA A 141 -0.82 -3.60 6.11
N ALA A 142 0.11 -3.63 5.16
CA ALA A 142 -0.17 -3.35 3.77
C ALA A 142 -1.23 -4.30 3.19
N ALA A 143 -1.12 -5.61 3.46
CA ALA A 143 -2.08 -6.59 2.98
C ALA A 143 -3.49 -6.35 3.53
N ILE A 144 -3.61 -6.05 4.83
CA ILE A 144 -4.91 -5.78 5.48
C ILE A 144 -5.61 -4.60 4.80
N VAL A 145 -4.91 -3.47 4.63
CA VAL A 145 -5.53 -2.26 4.07
C VAL A 145 -5.81 -2.41 2.58
N VAL A 146 -4.87 -2.94 1.80
CA VAL A 146 -5.03 -3.08 0.34
C VAL A 146 -6.16 -4.06 -0.01
N TYR A 147 -6.32 -5.15 0.74
CA TYR A 147 -7.45 -6.06 0.54
C TYR A 147 -8.79 -5.42 0.90
N GLU A 148 -8.84 -4.55 1.91
CA GLU A 148 -10.06 -3.76 2.18
C GLU A 148 -10.34 -2.77 1.05
N MET A 149 -9.34 -2.06 0.54
CA MET A 149 -9.50 -1.18 -0.63
C MET A 149 -10.04 -1.97 -1.82
N TRP A 150 -9.47 -3.15 -2.10
CA TRP A 150 -9.90 -4.01 -3.20
C TRP A 150 -11.30 -4.60 -2.98
N ARG A 151 -11.65 -4.98 -1.74
CA ARG A 151 -13.00 -5.42 -1.39
C ARG A 151 -14.04 -4.34 -1.71
N GLN A 152 -13.76 -3.08 -1.40
CA GLN A 152 -14.70 -1.97 -1.65
C GLN A 152 -14.95 -1.70 -3.14
N ILE A 153 -14.02 -2.05 -4.00
CA ILE A 153 -14.20 -2.05 -5.46
C ILE A 153 -14.59 -3.43 -6.01
N HIS A 154 -15.23 -4.26 -5.18
CA HIS A 154 -15.79 -5.57 -5.52
C HIS A 154 -14.76 -6.54 -6.11
N PHE A 155 -13.51 -6.54 -5.61
CA PHE A 155 -12.43 -7.40 -6.09
C PHE A 155 -12.28 -7.35 -7.62
N HIS A 156 -12.43 -6.17 -8.19
CA HIS A 156 -12.39 -5.97 -9.63
C HIS A 156 -11.13 -6.59 -10.25
N GLY A 157 -11.30 -7.28 -11.37
CA GLY A 157 -10.22 -7.97 -12.06
C GLY A 157 -9.88 -9.36 -11.50
N SER A 158 -10.55 -9.82 -10.42
CA SER A 158 -10.39 -11.19 -9.92
C SER A 158 -11.36 -12.13 -10.63
N PRO A 159 -10.89 -12.95 -11.59
CA PRO A 159 -11.77 -13.90 -12.27
C PRO A 159 -12.33 -14.96 -11.32
N ASP A 160 -11.57 -15.37 -10.33
CA ASP A 160 -12.02 -16.34 -9.33
C ASP A 160 -13.19 -15.84 -8.49
N PHE A 161 -13.14 -14.57 -8.07
CA PHE A 161 -14.24 -13.99 -7.29
C PHE A 161 -15.50 -13.85 -8.13
N GLN A 162 -15.39 -13.36 -9.34
CA GLN A 162 -16.51 -13.19 -10.27
C GLN A 162 -17.18 -14.53 -10.61
N ASN A 163 -16.38 -15.55 -10.88
CA ASN A 163 -16.88 -16.89 -11.25
C ASN A 163 -17.51 -17.65 -10.08
N ARG A 164 -17.01 -17.47 -8.86
CA ARG A 164 -17.50 -18.19 -7.66
C ARG A 164 -18.65 -17.48 -6.95
N ASN A 165 -18.89 -16.21 -7.23
CA ASN A 165 -19.89 -15.40 -6.55
C ASN A 165 -20.79 -14.65 -7.54
N PRO A 166 -21.47 -15.32 -8.48
CA PRO A 166 -22.29 -14.66 -9.49
C PRO A 166 -23.45 -13.83 -8.89
N CYS A 167 -23.92 -14.18 -7.68
CA CYS A 167 -25.00 -13.46 -7.01
C CYS A 167 -24.59 -12.09 -6.43
N TYR A 168 -23.30 -11.77 -6.34
CA TYR A 168 -22.85 -10.43 -5.92
C TYR A 168 -22.92 -9.39 -7.03
N PHE A 169 -23.18 -9.80 -8.26
CA PHE A 169 -23.14 -8.95 -9.46
C PHE A 169 -24.50 -8.91 -10.20
N SER A 170 -25.53 -9.52 -9.63
CA SER A 170 -26.92 -9.53 -10.14
C SER A 170 -27.77 -8.39 -9.60
#